data_257dd814d5918b4dd2c8374a1a330a14
#
_entry.id   257dd814d5918b4dd2c8374a1a330a14
#
_cell.length_a   1.000
_cell.length_b   1.000
_cell.length_c   1.000
_cell.angle_alpha   90.00
_cell.angle_beta   90.00
_cell.angle_gamma   90.00
#
_symmetry.space_group_name_H-M   'P 1'
#
loop_
_entity.id
_entity.type
_entity.pdbx_description
1 polymer ?
#
loop_
_entity_poly.entity_id
_entity_poly.type
_entity_poly.pdbx_seq_one_letter_code
_entity_poly.pdbx_strand_id
1 'polypeptide(L)' 'MRYIVIIYYVLIEGEQIFETLNVNKNIEASSPEEAIGIAYNLFKAEASDECYIVSILPNAVD' A
#
# COMPACT_ATOMS: atom_id res chain seq x y z
N MET A 1 0.90 0.23 18.53
CA MET A 1 2.18 0.03 17.86
C MET A 1 2.16 0.72 16.51
N ARG A 2 3.28 1.26 16.10
CA ARG A 2 3.33 2.02 14.86
C ARG A 2 4.04 1.23 13.77
N TYR A 3 3.48 1.29 12.57
CA TYR A 3 4.00 0.60 11.39
C TYR A 3 4.23 1.57 10.25
N ILE A 4 5.29 1.32 9.49
CA ILE A 4 5.43 1.90 8.15
C ILE A 4 5.05 0.80 7.19
N VAL A 5 3.94 0.97 6.49
CA VAL A 5 3.45 -0.02 5.53
C VAL A 5 3.83 0.43 4.13
N ILE A 6 4.61 -0.40 3.46
CA ILE A 6 5.05 -0.11 2.09
C ILE A 6 4.14 -0.88 1.14
N ILE A 7 3.48 -0.15 0.26
CA ILE A 7 2.61 -0.74 -0.77
C ILE A 7 3.31 -0.61 -2.11
N TYR A 8 3.60 -1.75 -2.72
CA TYR A 8 4.15 -1.80 -4.08
C TYR A 8 3.00 -2.05 -5.04
N TYR A 9 2.93 -1.24 -6.08
CA TYR A 9 1.84 -1.33 -7.04
C TYR A 9 2.33 -1.00 -8.45
N VAL A 10 1.56 -1.42 -9.43
CA VAL A 10 1.79 -1.07 -10.84
C VAL A 10 0.65 -0.21 -11.32
N LEU A 11 0.95 0.70 -12.21
CA LEU A 11 -0.03 1.54 -12.87
C LEU A 11 -0.20 1.02 -14.29
N ILE A 12 -1.42 0.70 -14.67
CA ILE A 12 -1.75 0.19 -16.00
C ILE A 12 -2.74 1.15 -16.65
N GLU A 13 -2.33 1.76 -17.76
CA GLU A 13 -3.21 2.63 -18.53
C GLU A 13 -3.37 2.04 -19.93
N GLY A 14 -4.59 1.57 -20.25
CA GLY A 14 -4.85 0.90 -21.50
C GLY A 14 -3.99 -0.34 -21.64
N GLU A 15 -3.13 -0.38 -22.64
CA GLU A 15 -2.22 -1.51 -22.87
C GLU A 15 -0.81 -1.27 -22.30
N GLN A 16 -0.59 -0.12 -21.67
CA GLN A 16 0.73 0.23 -21.14
C GLN A 16 0.82 -0.09 -19.64
N ILE A 17 1.91 -0.78 -19.28
CA ILE A 17 2.23 -1.08 -17.91
C ILE A 17 3.41 -0.20 -17.52
N PHE A 18 3.21 0.65 -16.52
CA PHE A 18 4.28 1.50 -16.01
C PHE A 18 5.10 0.71 -14.98
N GLU A 19 6.28 1.25 -14.65
CA GLU A 19 7.15 0.61 -13.67
C GLU A 19 6.45 0.45 -12.33
N THR A 20 6.93 -0.52 -11.54
CA THR A 20 6.44 -0.70 -10.17
C THR A 20 6.75 0.54 -9.35
N LEU A 21 5.70 1.07 -8.74
CA LEU A 21 5.78 2.24 -7.88
C LEU A 21 5.59 1.80 -6.43
N ASN A 22 5.91 2.68 -5.49
CA ASN A 22 5.65 2.38 -4.09
C ASN A 22 5.18 3.61 -3.35
N VAL A 23 4.46 3.37 -2.27
CA VAL A 23 4.00 4.42 -1.37
C VAL A 23 4.14 3.90 0.06
N ASN A 24 4.52 4.80 0.96
CA ASN A 24 4.67 4.48 2.37
C ASN A 24 3.52 5.09 3.16
N LYS A 25 2.95 4.31 4.08
CA LYS A 25 1.89 4.79 4.97
C LYS A 25 2.31 4.58 6.41
N ASN A 26 2.16 5.63 7.23
CA ASN A 26 2.36 5.55 8.67
C ASN A 26 1.05 5.13 9.31
N ILE A 27 1.02 3.96 9.93
CA ILE A 27 -0.21 3.36 10.45
C ILE A 27 -0.04 3.02 11.92
N GLU A 28 -1.01 3.43 12.74
CA GLU A 28 -1.11 3.00 14.12
C GLU A 28 -2.06 1.81 14.17
N ALA A 29 -1.58 0.67 14.68
CA ALA A 29 -2.37 -0.56 14.69
C ALA A 29 -1.88 -1.49 15.79
N SER A 30 -2.70 -2.47 16.14
CA SER A 30 -2.38 -3.45 17.19
C SER A 30 -1.68 -4.69 16.64
N SER A 31 -1.70 -4.89 15.34
CA SER A 31 -1.05 -6.04 14.70
C SER A 31 -0.65 -5.69 13.27
N PRO A 32 0.29 -6.46 12.68
CA PRO A 32 0.66 -6.26 11.28
C PRO A 32 -0.53 -6.42 10.33
N GLU A 33 -1.41 -7.39 10.59
CA GLU A 33 -2.60 -7.65 9.77
C GLU A 33 -3.55 -6.45 9.79
N GLU A 34 -3.74 -5.85 10.96
CA GLU A 34 -4.56 -4.65 11.07
C GLU A 34 -3.93 -3.50 10.31
N ALA A 35 -2.60 -3.34 10.42
CA ALA A 35 -1.89 -2.28 9.71
C ALA A 35 -2.05 -2.43 8.20
N ILE A 36 -1.94 -3.66 7.68
CA ILE A 36 -2.12 -3.93 6.26
C ILE A 36 -3.53 -3.53 5.82
N GLY A 37 -4.54 -3.91 6.59
CA GLY A 37 -5.94 -3.58 6.26
C GLY A 37 -6.19 -2.09 6.20
N ILE A 38 -5.69 -1.36 7.18
CA ILE A 38 -5.84 0.10 7.24
C ILE A 38 -5.12 0.74 6.05
N ALA A 39 -3.88 0.35 5.79
CA ALA A 39 -3.09 0.90 4.70
C ALA A 39 -3.73 0.60 3.34
N TYR A 40 -4.25 -0.61 3.17
CA TYR A 40 -4.96 -1.00 1.96
C TYR A 40 -6.16 -0.09 1.69
N ASN A 41 -6.98 0.14 2.72
CA ASN A 41 -8.17 0.98 2.57
C ASN A 41 -7.81 2.42 2.24
N LEU A 42 -6.77 2.96 2.88
CA LEU A 42 -6.29 4.30 2.58
C LEU A 42 -5.79 4.39 1.14
N PHE A 43 -5.02 3.40 0.69
CA PHE A 43 -4.49 3.37 -0.66
C PHE A 43 -5.63 3.32 -1.69
N LYS A 44 -6.63 2.47 -1.47
CA LYS A 44 -7.77 2.34 -2.40
C LYS A 44 -8.59 3.62 -2.48
N ALA A 45 -8.66 4.38 -1.38
CA ALA A 45 -9.37 5.66 -1.37
C ALA A 45 -8.64 6.74 -2.16
N GLU A 46 -7.31 6.67 -2.24
CA GLU A 46 -6.47 7.68 -2.90
C GLU A 46 -6.10 7.31 -4.34
N ALA A 47 -5.96 6.03 -4.62
CA ALA A 47 -5.46 5.54 -5.90
C ALA A 47 -6.56 5.49 -6.95
N SER A 48 -6.16 5.61 -8.22
CA SER A 48 -7.07 5.43 -9.34
C SER A 48 -7.37 3.94 -9.53
N ASP A 49 -8.40 3.63 -10.32
CA ASP A 49 -8.76 2.25 -10.64
C ASP A 49 -7.70 1.54 -11.49
N GLU A 50 -6.73 2.29 -11.99
CA GLU A 50 -5.67 1.76 -12.84
C GLU A 50 -4.47 1.27 -12.03
N CYS A 51 -4.51 1.43 -10.71
CA CYS A 51 -3.45 0.97 -9.81
C CYS A 51 -3.75 -0.43 -9.31
N TYR A 52 -2.77 -1.33 -9.45
CA TYR A 52 -2.90 -2.72 -9.00
C TYR A 52 -1.81 -3.04 -8.00
N ILE A 53 -2.20 -3.49 -6.81
CA ILE A 53 -1.26 -3.79 -5.74
C ILE A 53 -0.51 -5.08 -6.04
N VAL A 54 0.82 -5.02 -5.93
CA VAL A 54 1.70 -6.17 -6.10
C VAL A 54 2.00 -6.80 -4.75
N SER A 55 2.35 -5.98 -3.76
CA SER A 55 2.63 -6.47 -2.41
C SER A 55 2.44 -5.37 -1.38
N ILE A 56 2.19 -5.78 -0.13
CA ILE A 56 2.06 -4.87 1.00
C ILE A 56 2.94 -5.41 2.12
N LEU A 57 3.90 -4.58 2.57
CA LEU A 57 4.85 -4.98 3.60
C LEU A 57 4.72 -4.10 4.83
N PRO A 58 4.26 -4.65 5.97
CA PRO A 58 4.21 -3.90 7.22
C PRO A 58 5.54 -4.00 7.95
N ASN A 59 6.08 -2.86 8.38
CA ASN A 59 7.31 -2.80 9.15
C ASN A 59 7.05 -2.08 10.47
N ALA A 60 7.26 -2.77 11.58
CA ALA A 60 7.12 -2.17 12.89
C ALA A 60 8.27 -1.19 13.12
N VAL A 61 7.97 0.00 13.68
CA VAL A 61 8.98 1.05 13.85
C VAL A 61 9.19 1.44 15.31
N ASP A 62 8.51 0.78 16.22
CA ASP A 62 8.74 0.96 17.69
C ASP A 62 8.61 -0.37 18.46
#